data_cefb0a198e38fee1812222b3ab0f075f
#
_entry.id   cefb0a198e38fee1812222b3ab0f075f
#
_cell.length_a   1.000
_cell.length_b   1.000
_cell.length_c   1.000
_cell.angle_alpha   90.00
_cell.angle_beta   90.00
_cell.angle_gamma   90.00
#
_symmetry.space_group_name_H-M   'P 1'
#
loop_
_entity.id
_entity.type
_entity.pdbx_description
1 polymer ?
#
loop_
_entity_poly.entity_id
_entity_poly.type
_entity_poly.pdbx_seq_one_letter_code
_entity_poly.pdbx_strand_id
1 'polypeptide(L)'
;MKPVQKMAEANFKANGMPVGILDANNGDILVQVGWQEICTNFHRVHPVSRQRCIESDTHIASMLKVNEVAEYKCGNGLWDIGIPVIVFDNHIANIFLGQFFFEEEKPDRDFFIDQAQKLGFDTEAYLKALQKVPKFSKMSLGLEIPRISPGPFLVFHKN
;
A
#
# COMPACT_ATOMS: atom_id res chain seq x y z
N MET A 1 -6.01 19.50 8.49
CA MET A 1 -4.84 18.65 8.15
C MET A 1 -3.92 18.39 9.35
N LYS A 2 -3.40 19.42 10.05
CA LYS A 2 -2.48 19.22 11.19
C LYS A 2 -2.94 18.21 12.27
N PRO A 3 -4.22 18.16 12.71
CA PRO A 3 -4.64 17.16 13.70
C PRO A 3 -4.57 15.72 13.17
N VAL A 4 -5.01 15.47 11.93
CA VAL A 4 -5.01 14.14 11.31
C VAL A 4 -3.58 13.65 11.07
N GLN A 5 -2.68 14.53 10.65
CA GLN A 5 -1.26 14.23 10.53
C GLN A 5 -0.67 13.77 11.86
N LYS A 6 -0.93 14.51 12.95
CA LYS A 6 -0.47 14.14 14.30
C LYS A 6 -1.03 12.81 14.80
N MET A 7 -2.29 12.52 14.48
CA MET A 7 -2.91 11.22 14.81
C MET A 7 -2.21 10.08 14.05
N ALA A 8 -1.94 10.25 12.77
CA ALA A 8 -1.22 9.26 11.98
C ALA A 8 0.22 9.04 12.49
N GLU A 9 0.92 10.11 12.85
CA GLU A 9 2.26 10.04 13.46
C GLU A 9 2.25 9.31 14.80
N ALA A 10 1.27 9.60 15.66
CA ALA A 10 1.12 8.94 16.96
C ALA A 10 0.80 7.44 16.78
N ASN A 11 -0.07 7.09 15.84
CA ASN A 11 -0.38 5.70 15.50
C ASN A 11 0.86 4.95 15.00
N PHE A 12 1.59 5.53 14.04
CA PHE A 12 2.82 4.94 13.54
C PHE A 12 3.87 4.74 14.64
N LYS A 13 4.04 5.73 15.52
CA LYS A 13 4.96 5.62 16.66
C LYS A 13 4.56 4.50 17.63
N ALA A 14 3.27 4.24 17.79
CA ALA A 14 2.76 3.23 18.73
C ALA A 14 2.90 1.80 18.19
N ASN A 15 2.68 1.57 16.89
CA ASN A 15 2.58 0.23 16.33
C ASN A 15 3.43 -0.04 15.08
N GLY A 16 4.12 0.98 14.54
CA GLY A 16 4.96 0.85 13.34
C GLY A 16 4.19 0.70 12.03
N MET A 17 2.84 0.79 12.03
CA MET A 17 2.04 0.66 10.82
C MET A 17 2.10 1.95 10.00
N PRO A 18 2.61 1.89 8.76
CA PRO A 18 2.60 3.05 7.87
C PRO A 18 1.18 3.48 7.52
N VAL A 19 0.97 4.78 7.35
CA VAL A 19 -0.35 5.36 7.06
C VAL A 19 -0.26 6.31 5.87
N GLY A 20 -1.17 6.14 4.92
CA GLY A 20 -1.45 7.10 3.86
C GLY A 20 -2.90 7.53 3.92
N ILE A 21 -3.20 8.80 3.67
CA ILE A 21 -4.57 9.27 3.44
C ILE A 21 -4.59 9.97 2.10
N LEU A 22 -5.43 9.50 1.20
CA LEU A 22 -5.55 10.02 -0.16
C LEU A 22 -6.97 10.58 -0.37
N ASP A 23 -7.04 11.69 -1.07
CA ASP A 23 -8.31 12.28 -1.51
C ASP A 23 -9.06 11.30 -2.43
N ALA A 24 -10.35 11.10 -2.18
CA ALA A 24 -11.14 10.12 -2.93
C ALA A 24 -11.45 10.58 -4.38
N ASN A 25 -11.37 11.89 -4.67
CA ASN A 25 -11.74 12.43 -5.97
C ASN A 25 -10.57 12.43 -6.97
N ASN A 26 -9.37 12.76 -6.49
CA ASN A 26 -8.22 12.98 -7.36
C ASN A 26 -6.99 12.12 -7.01
N GLY A 27 -7.04 11.38 -5.88
CA GLY A 27 -5.94 10.53 -5.42
C GLY A 27 -4.74 11.30 -4.84
N ASP A 28 -4.89 12.59 -4.55
CA ASP A 28 -3.84 13.39 -3.93
C ASP A 28 -3.50 12.86 -2.53
N ILE A 29 -2.22 12.83 -2.22
CA ILE A 29 -1.74 12.41 -0.91
C ILE A 29 -1.95 13.54 0.10
N LEU A 30 -2.89 13.37 1.02
CA LEU A 30 -3.22 14.31 2.09
C LEU A 30 -2.35 14.11 3.34
N VAL A 31 -2.04 12.84 3.65
CA VAL A 31 -1.19 12.44 4.79
C VAL A 31 -0.30 11.30 4.36
N GLN A 32 0.97 11.36 4.79
CA GLN A 32 1.96 10.32 4.53
C GLN A 32 2.84 10.15 5.77
N VAL A 33 2.78 8.98 6.42
CA VAL A 33 3.57 8.68 7.61
C VAL A 33 4.13 7.27 7.54
N GLY A 34 5.43 7.13 7.80
CA GLY A 34 6.10 5.83 7.88
C GLY A 34 6.22 5.05 6.57
N TRP A 35 5.98 5.69 5.43
CA TRP A 35 6.06 5.03 4.14
C TRP A 35 7.45 4.46 3.89
N GLN A 36 7.50 3.28 3.34
CA GLN A 36 8.71 2.51 3.19
C GLN A 36 9.63 3.04 2.08
N GLU A 37 10.95 2.95 2.31
CA GLU A 37 11.97 3.42 1.34
C GLU A 37 11.79 2.78 -0.04
N ILE A 38 11.39 1.51 -0.11
CA ILE A 38 11.13 0.83 -1.38
C ILE A 38 10.04 1.53 -2.20
N CYS A 39 9.05 2.14 -1.52
CA CYS A 39 7.98 2.89 -2.18
C CYS A 39 8.43 4.32 -2.51
N THR A 40 9.01 5.04 -1.56
CA THR A 40 9.35 6.45 -1.73
C THR A 40 10.53 6.70 -2.65
N ASN A 41 11.51 5.79 -2.67
CA ASN A 41 12.76 5.97 -3.42
C ASN A 41 12.80 5.17 -4.73
N PHE A 42 11.89 4.20 -4.92
CA PHE A 42 11.86 3.35 -6.11
C PHE A 42 10.48 3.34 -6.78
N HIS A 43 9.45 2.77 -6.13
CA HIS A 43 8.16 2.53 -6.79
C HIS A 43 7.46 3.82 -7.23
N ARG A 44 7.46 4.86 -6.39
CA ARG A 44 6.72 6.11 -6.68
C ARG A 44 7.53 7.13 -7.48
N VAL A 45 8.82 6.89 -7.71
CA VAL A 45 9.65 7.78 -8.53
C VAL A 45 9.85 7.28 -9.96
N HIS A 46 9.73 5.98 -10.21
CA HIS A 46 9.85 5.42 -11.55
C HIS A 46 8.47 5.38 -12.26
N PRO A 47 8.36 5.84 -13.51
CA PRO A 47 7.06 6.00 -14.20
C PRO A 47 6.20 4.74 -14.21
N VAL A 48 6.79 3.58 -14.54
CA VAL A 48 6.04 2.31 -14.67
C VAL A 48 5.54 1.81 -13.32
N SER A 49 6.39 1.76 -12.29
CA SER A 49 5.97 1.29 -10.97
C SER A 49 5.06 2.30 -10.26
N ARG A 50 5.24 3.61 -10.50
CA ARG A 50 4.32 4.65 -10.03
C ARG A 50 2.92 4.46 -10.60
N GLN A 51 2.82 4.15 -11.88
CA GLN A 51 1.52 3.87 -12.51
C GLN A 51 0.83 2.68 -11.82
N ARG A 52 1.56 1.61 -11.52
CA ARG A 52 1.02 0.46 -10.77
C ARG A 52 0.53 0.85 -9.36
N CYS A 53 1.23 1.77 -8.66
CA CYS A 53 0.75 2.30 -7.38
C CYS A 53 -0.60 3.00 -7.55
N ILE A 54 -0.69 3.94 -8.51
CA ILE A 54 -1.91 4.71 -8.79
C ILE A 54 -3.08 3.78 -9.15
N GLU A 55 -2.85 2.81 -10.03
CA GLU A 55 -3.86 1.84 -10.45
C GLU A 55 -4.36 1.00 -9.26
N SER A 56 -3.45 0.54 -8.40
CA SER A 56 -3.81 -0.23 -7.21
C SER A 56 -4.64 0.60 -6.23
N ASP A 57 -4.19 1.80 -5.90
CA ASP A 57 -4.87 2.70 -4.97
C ASP A 57 -6.26 3.10 -5.52
N THR A 58 -6.36 3.42 -6.82
CA THR A 58 -7.62 3.80 -7.47
C THR A 58 -8.60 2.63 -7.55
N HIS A 59 -8.10 1.43 -7.91
CA HIS A 59 -8.95 0.24 -8.01
C HIS A 59 -9.58 -0.09 -6.66
N ILE A 60 -8.79 -0.15 -5.60
CA ILE A 60 -9.30 -0.44 -4.26
C ILE A 60 -10.24 0.65 -3.79
N ALA A 61 -9.89 1.92 -3.97
CA ALA A 61 -10.75 3.04 -3.61
C ALA A 61 -12.14 2.96 -4.27
N SER A 62 -12.22 2.51 -5.53
CA SER A 62 -13.48 2.35 -6.26
C SER A 62 -14.35 1.19 -5.76
N MET A 63 -13.74 0.20 -5.09
CA MET A 63 -14.44 -1.00 -4.58
C MET A 63 -14.93 -0.83 -3.15
N LEU A 64 -14.34 0.08 -2.38
CA LEU A 64 -14.67 0.29 -0.98
C LEU A 64 -16.04 0.95 -0.83
N LYS A 65 -16.91 0.32 -0.03
CA LYS A 65 -18.21 0.84 0.37
C LYS A 65 -18.19 1.22 1.84
N VAL A 66 -19.27 1.86 2.29
CA VAL A 66 -19.46 2.21 3.69
C VAL A 66 -19.25 0.99 4.59
N ASN A 67 -18.38 1.14 5.59
CA ASN A 67 -18.01 0.09 6.56
C ASN A 67 -17.27 -1.12 5.97
N GLU A 68 -16.77 -1.02 4.75
CA GLU A 68 -15.89 -2.05 4.19
C GLU A 68 -14.44 -1.71 4.45
N VAL A 69 -13.65 -2.75 4.72
CA VAL A 69 -12.20 -2.70 4.82
C VAL A 69 -11.65 -3.76 3.88
N ALA A 70 -10.65 -3.44 3.09
CA ALA A 70 -10.08 -4.37 2.13
C ALA A 70 -8.57 -4.52 2.33
N GLU A 71 -8.09 -5.77 2.44
CA GLU A 71 -6.68 -6.07 2.27
C GLU A 71 -6.38 -6.37 0.80
N TYR A 72 -5.29 -5.84 0.28
CA TYR A 72 -4.87 -6.09 -1.09
C TYR A 72 -3.36 -6.05 -1.25
N LYS A 73 -2.87 -6.76 -2.26
CA LYS A 73 -1.47 -6.68 -2.68
C LYS A 73 -1.36 -5.73 -3.86
N CYS A 74 -0.60 -4.66 -3.71
CA CYS A 74 -0.44 -3.68 -4.77
C CYS A 74 0.35 -4.24 -5.96
N GLY A 75 0.27 -3.60 -7.12
CA GLY A 75 0.94 -4.03 -8.35
C GLY A 75 2.47 -4.09 -8.27
N ASN A 76 3.07 -3.58 -7.20
CA ASN A 76 4.50 -3.68 -6.91
C ASN A 76 4.85 -4.71 -5.82
N GLY A 77 3.87 -5.51 -5.36
CA GLY A 77 4.10 -6.70 -4.53
C GLY A 77 4.05 -6.49 -3.01
N LEU A 78 3.57 -5.35 -2.52
CA LEU A 78 3.41 -5.07 -1.09
C LEU A 78 1.94 -5.08 -0.68
N TRP A 79 1.67 -5.39 0.60
CA TRP A 79 0.33 -5.38 1.15
C TRP A 79 -0.06 -4.02 1.70
N ASP A 80 -1.31 -3.66 1.47
CA ASP A 80 -2.00 -2.50 2.02
C ASP A 80 -3.41 -2.89 2.47
N ILE A 81 -3.96 -2.13 3.43
CA ILE A 81 -5.34 -2.22 3.88
C ILE A 81 -6.02 -0.90 3.56
N GLY A 82 -7.06 -0.94 2.73
CA GLY A 82 -7.85 0.24 2.35
C GLY A 82 -9.10 0.39 3.22
N ILE A 83 -9.35 1.61 3.69
CA ILE A 83 -10.50 1.98 4.54
C ILE A 83 -11.11 3.26 3.97
N PRO A 84 -12.40 3.28 3.56
CA PRO A 84 -13.02 4.49 3.07
C PRO A 84 -13.38 5.46 4.20
N VAL A 85 -13.23 6.74 3.95
CA VAL A 85 -13.71 7.81 4.82
C VAL A 85 -14.95 8.43 4.18
N ILE A 86 -16.11 8.13 4.75
CA ILE A 86 -17.41 8.58 4.25
C ILE A 86 -18.05 9.49 5.28
N VAL A 87 -18.43 10.70 4.87
CA VAL A 87 -19.04 11.72 5.71
C VAL A 87 -20.33 12.21 5.02
N PHE A 88 -21.46 12.07 5.70
CA PHE A 88 -22.77 12.41 5.14
C PHE A 88 -23.00 11.84 3.73
N ASP A 89 -22.77 10.53 3.58
CA ASP A 89 -22.85 9.77 2.32
C ASP A 89 -21.87 10.21 1.22
N ASN A 90 -20.95 11.12 1.51
CA ASN A 90 -19.89 11.51 0.58
C ASN A 90 -18.59 10.77 0.90
N HIS A 91 -18.05 10.05 -0.07
CA HIS A 91 -16.74 9.45 0.00
C HIS A 91 -15.68 10.54 -0.22
N ILE A 92 -15.01 10.95 0.85
CA ILE A 92 -14.10 12.12 0.82
C ILE A 92 -12.63 11.76 0.79
N ALA A 93 -12.25 10.59 1.34
CA ALA A 93 -10.87 10.13 1.38
C ALA A 93 -10.80 8.61 1.54
N ASN A 94 -9.60 8.05 1.33
CA ASN A 94 -9.26 6.68 1.67
C ASN A 94 -8.05 6.68 2.61
N ILE A 95 -8.14 5.90 3.68
CA ILE A 95 -7.01 5.60 4.53
C ILE A 95 -6.39 4.30 4.03
N PHE A 96 -5.09 4.32 3.79
CA PHE A 96 -4.30 3.13 3.49
C PHE A 96 -3.34 2.86 4.66
N LEU A 97 -3.44 1.66 5.24
CA LEU A 97 -2.52 1.14 6.22
C LEU A 97 -1.55 0.20 5.50
N GLY A 98 -0.34 0.55 5.41
CA GLY A 98 0.68 -0.15 4.64
C GLY A 98 1.82 0.81 4.29
N GLN A 99 2.85 0.29 3.85
CA GLN A 99 3.13 -0.96 3.11
C GLN A 99 3.80 -1.97 4.04
N PHE A 100 3.43 -3.22 3.94
CA PHE A 100 3.94 -4.29 4.82
C PHE A 100 3.93 -5.66 4.12
N PHE A 101 4.45 -6.68 4.82
CA PHE A 101 4.24 -8.10 4.51
C PHE A 101 3.52 -8.79 5.66
N PHE A 102 2.76 -9.84 5.37
CA PHE A 102 2.30 -10.73 6.42
C PHE A 102 3.45 -11.60 6.94
N GLU A 103 3.50 -11.84 8.25
CA GLU A 103 4.51 -12.72 8.87
C GLU A 103 4.43 -14.16 8.35
N GLU A 104 3.22 -14.59 8.04
CA GLU A 104 2.91 -15.92 7.53
C GLU A 104 3.28 -16.10 6.05
N GLU A 105 3.63 -15.02 5.35
CA GLU A 105 3.99 -15.03 3.94
C GLU A 105 5.50 -14.81 3.78
N LYS A 106 6.14 -15.65 2.97
CA LYS A 106 7.51 -15.41 2.53
C LYS A 106 7.45 -14.53 1.27
N PRO A 107 8.02 -13.32 1.30
CA PRO A 107 8.10 -12.49 0.10
C PRO A 107 8.82 -13.22 -1.03
N ASP A 108 8.24 -13.13 -2.24
CA ASP A 108 8.86 -13.68 -3.44
C ASP A 108 10.05 -12.80 -3.85
N ARG A 109 11.25 -13.20 -3.43
CA ARG A 109 12.48 -12.47 -3.67
C ARG A 109 12.81 -12.39 -5.16
N ASP A 110 12.50 -13.43 -5.92
CA ASP A 110 12.81 -13.49 -7.36
C ASP A 110 11.93 -12.50 -8.12
N PHE A 111 10.66 -12.32 -7.73
CA PHE A 111 9.80 -11.26 -8.24
C PHE A 111 10.42 -9.87 -8.07
N PHE A 112 10.97 -9.57 -6.89
CA PHE A 112 11.58 -8.26 -6.63
C PHE A 112 12.91 -8.07 -7.37
N ILE A 113 13.72 -9.12 -7.54
CA ILE A 113 14.94 -9.07 -8.36
C ILE A 113 14.59 -8.79 -9.83
N ASP A 114 13.64 -9.53 -10.38
CA ASP A 114 13.17 -9.36 -11.75
C ASP A 114 12.59 -7.94 -11.97
N GLN A 115 11.80 -7.45 -11.02
CA GLN A 115 11.28 -6.09 -11.05
C GLN A 115 12.38 -5.04 -11.04
N ALA A 116 13.41 -5.19 -10.18
CA ALA A 116 14.53 -4.27 -10.13
C ALA A 116 15.27 -4.23 -11.47
N GLN A 117 15.55 -5.39 -12.06
CA GLN A 117 16.25 -5.50 -13.35
C GLN A 117 15.43 -4.89 -14.50
N LYS A 118 14.13 -5.22 -14.58
CA LYS A 118 13.24 -4.70 -15.63
C LYS A 118 13.02 -3.19 -15.57
N LEU A 119 13.04 -2.63 -14.36
CA LEU A 119 12.83 -1.20 -14.16
C LEU A 119 14.14 -0.41 -14.03
N GLY A 120 15.30 -1.08 -14.12
CA GLY A 120 16.60 -0.42 -14.05
C GLY A 120 16.95 0.14 -12.68
N PHE A 121 16.40 -0.43 -11.61
CA PHE A 121 16.79 -0.08 -10.24
C PHE A 121 18.16 -0.65 -9.90
N ASP A 122 18.91 0.04 -9.04
CA ASP A 122 20.04 -0.58 -8.37
C ASP A 122 19.51 -1.75 -7.52
N THR A 123 19.80 -2.97 -7.95
CA THR A 123 19.21 -4.19 -7.35
C THR A 123 19.63 -4.36 -5.91
N GLU A 124 20.86 -4.03 -5.53
CA GLU A 124 21.34 -4.16 -4.15
C GLU A 124 20.63 -3.16 -3.23
N ALA A 125 20.57 -1.89 -3.62
CA ALA A 125 19.87 -0.85 -2.89
C ALA A 125 18.38 -1.14 -2.76
N TYR A 126 17.75 -1.63 -3.83
CA TYR A 126 16.35 -2.00 -3.85
C TYR A 126 16.03 -3.17 -2.91
N LEU A 127 16.84 -4.24 -2.93
CA LEU A 127 16.68 -5.38 -2.03
C LEU A 127 16.97 -5.01 -0.57
N LYS A 128 17.88 -4.07 -0.33
CA LYS A 128 18.13 -3.52 1.00
C LYS A 128 16.91 -2.74 1.53
N ALA A 129 16.25 -1.97 0.66
CA ALA A 129 14.99 -1.30 1.01
C ALA A 129 13.85 -2.32 1.26
N LEU A 130 13.78 -3.40 0.47
CA LEU A 130 12.83 -4.49 0.66
C LEU A 130 12.96 -5.15 2.05
N GLN A 131 14.18 -5.36 2.54
CA GLN A 131 14.41 -5.96 3.86
C GLN A 131 13.90 -5.12 5.03
N LYS A 132 13.73 -3.81 4.83
CA LYS A 132 13.22 -2.88 5.85
C LYS A 132 11.69 -2.86 5.94
N VAL A 133 10.99 -3.44 4.98
CA VAL A 133 9.52 -3.49 4.97
C VAL A 133 9.04 -4.24 6.20
N PRO A 134 8.15 -3.64 7.02
CA PRO A 134 7.69 -4.26 8.25
C PRO A 134 6.82 -5.48 7.96
N LYS A 135 6.72 -6.35 8.96
CA LYS A 135 5.87 -7.54 8.93
C LYS A 135 4.86 -7.48 10.05
N PHE A 136 3.63 -7.87 9.74
CA PHE A 136 2.54 -7.96 10.71
C PHE A 136 1.84 -9.30 10.61
N SER A 137 1.50 -9.92 11.76
CA SER A 137 0.68 -11.12 11.75
C SER A 137 -0.78 -10.78 11.47
N LYS A 138 -1.50 -11.67 10.79
CA LYS A 138 -2.95 -11.52 10.57
C LYS A 138 -3.73 -11.40 11.86
N MET A 139 -3.30 -12.13 12.89
CA MET A 139 -3.90 -12.13 14.21
C MET A 139 -3.71 -10.78 14.94
N SER A 140 -2.55 -10.12 14.78
CA SER A 140 -2.29 -8.82 15.43
C SER A 140 -3.13 -7.69 14.84
N LEU A 141 -3.58 -7.83 13.60
CA LEU A 141 -4.45 -6.84 12.94
C LEU A 141 -5.93 -6.97 13.34
N GLY A 142 -6.32 -8.04 14.05
CA GLY A 142 -7.62 -8.21 14.68
C GLY A 142 -8.82 -8.25 13.72
N LEU A 143 -8.56 -8.42 12.43
CA LEU A 143 -9.56 -8.25 11.39
C LEU A 143 -9.75 -9.59 10.65
N GLU A 144 -10.91 -10.19 10.79
CA GLU A 144 -11.47 -11.05 9.74
C GLU A 144 -11.88 -10.13 8.58
N ILE A 145 -10.89 -9.66 7.83
CA ILE A 145 -11.13 -8.78 6.68
C ILE A 145 -11.60 -9.64 5.52
N PRO A 146 -12.74 -9.32 4.87
CA PRO A 146 -13.11 -9.96 3.62
C PRO A 146 -11.96 -9.76 2.60
N ARG A 147 -11.38 -10.85 2.11
CA ARG A 147 -10.40 -10.75 1.03
C ARG A 147 -11.15 -10.34 -0.23
N ILE A 148 -10.87 -9.14 -0.73
CA ILE A 148 -11.20 -8.82 -2.10
C ILE A 148 -10.28 -9.70 -2.95
N SER A 149 -10.86 -10.67 -3.66
CA SER A 149 -10.09 -11.46 -4.63
C SER A 149 -9.35 -10.47 -5.53
N PRO A 150 -8.04 -10.70 -5.76
CA PRO A 150 -7.31 -9.86 -6.69
C PRO A 150 -8.06 -9.93 -8.02
N GLY A 151 -8.62 -8.79 -8.43
CA GLY A 151 -9.17 -8.64 -9.76
C GLY A 151 -8.08 -8.92 -10.80
N PRO A 152 -8.38 -8.92 -12.11
CA PRO A 152 -7.47 -9.32 -13.18
C PRO A 152 -6.14 -8.55 -13.26
N PHE A 153 -5.87 -7.66 -12.34
CA PHE A 153 -4.62 -6.90 -12.24
C PHE A 153 -3.37 -7.73 -11.90
N LEU A 154 -3.52 -8.98 -11.47
CA LEU A 154 -2.38 -9.88 -11.25
C LEU A 154 -1.90 -10.63 -12.49
N VAL A 155 -2.46 -10.33 -13.66
CA VAL A 155 -2.05 -10.97 -14.93
C VAL A 155 -1.62 -9.92 -15.93
N PHE A 156 -0.56 -9.17 -15.61
CA PHE A 156 0.24 -8.56 -16.66
C PHE A 156 1.52 -9.36 -16.89
N HIS A 157 1.35 -10.62 -17.30
CA HIS A 157 2.26 -11.23 -18.24
C HIS A 157 1.78 -10.84 -19.65
N LYS A 158 2.31 -9.76 -20.18
CA LYS A 158 2.36 -9.59 -21.63
C LYS A 158 3.82 -9.68 -22.05
N ASN A 159 4.05 -10.70 -22.86
CA ASN A 159 5.19 -10.97 -23.71
C ASN A 159 5.82 -9.71 -24.31
#